data_19ac12791b6dc780e0c5be5b40419ab2
#
_entry.id   19ac12791b6dc780e0c5be5b40419ab2
#
_cell.length_a   1.000
_cell.length_b   1.000
_cell.length_c   1.000
_cell.angle_alpha   90.00
_cell.angle_beta   90.00
_cell.angle_gamma   90.00
#
_symmetry.space_group_name_H-M   'P 1'
#
loop_
_entity.id
_entity.type
_entity.pdbx_description
1 polymer ?
#
loop_
_entity_poly.entity_id
_entity_poly.type
_entity_poly.pdbx_seq_one_letter_code
_entity_poly.pdbx_strand_id
1 'polypeptide(L)'
;YLAGSAKRALSAERRFDHYYFIESDESKASELEHMIDTEFPHLKRFTTVYRGDTNEKLGKIINDIDWRFSRGLLFLDPYATQVDWATLECVAVTKSIDVWYLFPFSALNRMFPKNGKYGSWENTIDRLLGDNSWRTEFYKKDPQVSLFDLGLVDGDEDEERLVKDASPEHIKEYLISRLKTIFPCVSNNPRIFKNSKNSPMFLFCFAI
;
A
#
# COMPACT_ATOMS: atom_id res chain seq x y z
N TYR A 1 -5.69 1.32 26.44
CA TYR A 1 -5.05 2.13 25.39
C TYR A 1 -4.04 1.25 24.65
N LEU A 2 -4.30 0.92 23.40
CA LEU A 2 -3.31 0.23 22.57
C LEU A 2 -2.24 1.25 22.17
N ALA A 3 -0.99 0.98 22.52
CA ALA A 3 0.13 1.81 22.08
C ALA A 3 0.20 1.82 20.55
N GLY A 4 0.26 2.99 19.93
CA GLY A 4 0.43 3.15 18.49
C GLY A 4 1.74 2.54 17.99
N SER A 5 1.88 2.36 16.67
CA SER A 5 3.07 1.75 16.04
C SER A 5 4.37 2.47 16.41
N ALA A 6 4.37 3.79 16.43
CA ALA A 6 5.52 4.60 16.82
C ALA A 6 5.98 4.31 18.26
N LYS A 7 5.05 4.29 19.24
CA LYS A 7 5.36 3.98 20.62
C LYS A 7 5.94 2.56 20.77
N ARG A 8 5.39 1.60 20.03
CA ARG A 8 5.91 0.21 20.01
C ARG A 8 7.33 0.14 19.47
N ALA A 9 7.63 0.88 18.39
CA ALA A 9 8.97 0.93 17.83
C ALA A 9 9.98 1.51 18.82
N LEU A 10 9.61 2.61 19.50
CA LEU A 10 10.47 3.26 20.49
C LEU A 10 10.63 2.44 21.77
N SER A 11 9.68 1.54 22.10
CA SER A 11 9.71 0.67 23.28
C SER A 11 10.41 -0.67 23.02
N ALA A 12 10.95 -0.90 21.83
CA ALA A 12 11.61 -2.17 21.50
C ALA A 12 12.88 -2.35 22.38
N GLU A 13 13.09 -3.57 22.91
CA GLU A 13 14.26 -3.89 23.72
C GLU A 13 15.58 -3.63 22.99
N ARG A 14 15.62 -4.00 21.71
CA ARG A 14 16.73 -3.69 20.82
C ARG A 14 16.43 -2.38 20.10
N ARG A 15 17.14 -1.34 20.49
CA ARG A 15 16.99 -0.05 19.84
C ARG A 15 17.62 -0.03 18.45
N PHE A 16 17.06 0.77 17.57
CA PHE A 16 17.68 1.17 16.31
C PHE A 16 18.66 2.33 16.54
N ASP A 17 19.60 2.50 15.62
CA ASP A 17 20.54 3.63 15.64
C ASP A 17 19.82 4.95 15.32
N HIS A 18 18.76 4.88 14.51
CA HIS A 18 17.90 6.03 14.22
C HIS A 18 16.45 5.60 13.92
N TYR A 19 15.51 6.48 14.25
CA TYR A 19 14.08 6.32 14.00
C TYR A 19 13.60 7.48 13.12
N TYR A 20 12.91 7.15 12.05
CA TYR A 20 12.26 8.10 11.15
C TYR A 20 10.76 7.89 11.21
N PHE A 21 10.01 8.93 11.54
CA PHE A 21 8.56 8.91 11.50
C PHE A 21 8.09 9.93 10.47
N ILE A 22 7.08 9.56 9.70
CA ILE A 22 6.46 10.44 8.70
C ILE A 22 4.97 10.52 9.03
N GLU A 23 4.47 11.72 9.26
CA GLU A 23 3.06 11.99 9.55
C GLU A 23 2.60 13.22 8.76
N SER A 24 1.49 13.07 8.05
CA SER A 24 0.93 14.14 7.22
C SER A 24 0.02 15.09 8.02
N ASP A 25 -0.55 14.63 9.11
CA ASP A 25 -1.39 15.41 10.00
C ASP A 25 -0.54 16.18 11.02
N GLU A 26 -0.60 17.50 10.97
CA GLU A 26 0.19 18.39 11.83
C GLU A 26 -0.08 18.18 13.33
N SER A 27 -1.32 17.90 13.71
CA SER A 27 -1.69 17.67 15.12
C SER A 27 -1.08 16.37 15.62
N LYS A 28 -1.20 15.29 14.84
CA LYS A 28 -0.63 13.98 15.17
C LYS A 28 0.90 14.01 15.19
N ALA A 29 1.53 14.75 14.27
CA ALA A 29 2.96 14.94 14.27
C ALA A 29 3.42 15.64 15.56
N SER A 30 2.70 16.68 16.00
CA SER A 30 2.99 17.39 17.25
C SER A 30 2.75 16.51 18.48
N GLU A 31 1.69 15.69 18.48
CA GLU A 31 1.44 14.71 19.55
C GLU A 31 2.57 13.67 19.63
N LEU A 32 3.06 13.22 18.48
CA LEU A 32 4.17 12.27 18.39
C LEU A 32 5.47 12.85 18.94
N GLU A 33 5.80 14.10 18.56
CA GLU A 33 6.97 14.82 19.09
C GLU A 33 6.86 15.00 20.61
N HIS A 34 5.67 15.39 21.11
CA HIS A 34 5.43 15.54 22.55
C HIS A 34 5.60 14.18 23.28
N MET A 35 5.08 13.09 22.72
CA MET A 35 5.27 11.75 23.28
C MET A 35 6.75 11.37 23.34
N ILE A 36 7.52 11.67 22.28
CA ILE A 36 8.96 11.41 22.26
C ILE A 36 9.67 12.20 23.35
N ASP A 37 9.34 13.46 23.52
CA ASP A 37 9.94 14.36 24.50
C ASP A 37 9.64 13.94 25.95
N THR A 38 8.45 13.44 26.20
CA THR A 38 8.00 13.12 27.57
C THR A 38 8.27 11.65 27.97
N GLU A 39 8.03 10.72 27.07
CA GLU A 39 8.13 9.28 27.39
C GLU A 39 9.48 8.67 26.95
N PHE A 40 10.13 9.23 25.92
CA PHE A 40 11.38 8.70 25.36
C PHE A 40 12.49 9.76 25.21
N PRO A 41 12.75 10.61 26.21
CA PRO A 41 13.70 11.74 26.08
C PRO A 41 15.12 11.26 25.71
N HIS A 42 15.48 10.05 26.11
CA HIS A 42 16.79 9.45 25.81
C HIS A 42 16.94 9.04 24.33
N LEU A 43 15.82 8.88 23.59
CA LEU A 43 15.78 8.57 22.16
C LEU A 43 15.62 9.82 21.28
N LYS A 44 15.31 10.98 21.85
CA LYS A 44 15.04 12.22 21.09
C LYS A 44 16.11 12.51 20.05
N ARG A 45 17.39 12.45 20.40
CA ARG A 45 18.53 12.72 19.49
C ARG A 45 18.68 11.69 18.36
N PHE A 46 18.03 10.56 18.47
CA PHE A 46 18.04 9.46 17.49
C PHE A 46 16.72 9.37 16.72
N THR A 47 15.85 10.35 16.87
CA THR A 47 14.52 10.33 16.27
C THR A 47 14.29 11.59 15.45
N THR A 48 13.80 11.41 14.22
CA THR A 48 13.39 12.49 13.33
C THR A 48 11.93 12.31 12.95
N VAL A 49 11.12 13.33 13.15
CA VAL A 49 9.73 13.37 12.70
C VAL A 49 9.63 14.27 11.47
N TYR A 50 9.23 13.70 10.34
CA TYR A 50 8.94 14.42 9.12
C TYR A 50 7.45 14.69 9.03
N ARG A 51 7.08 15.92 8.67
CA ARG A 51 5.71 16.34 8.41
C ARG A 51 5.47 16.40 6.91
N GLY A 52 4.41 15.77 6.43
CA GLY A 52 4.00 15.82 5.04
C GLY A 52 3.80 14.48 4.37
N ASP A 53 3.86 14.48 3.04
CA ASP A 53 3.57 13.32 2.21
C ASP A 53 4.61 12.20 2.36
N THR A 54 4.14 10.96 2.52
CA THR A 54 5.00 9.79 2.75
C THR A 54 5.91 9.52 1.54
N ASN A 55 5.41 9.68 0.31
CA ASN A 55 6.18 9.37 -0.89
C ASN A 55 7.37 10.33 -1.03
N GLU A 56 7.12 11.63 -0.78
CA GLU A 56 8.18 12.65 -0.79
C GLU A 56 9.22 12.42 0.32
N LYS A 57 8.75 12.27 1.55
CA LYS A 57 9.65 12.21 2.72
C LYS A 57 10.44 10.92 2.76
N LEU A 58 9.83 9.79 2.40
CA LEU A 58 10.54 8.50 2.32
C LEU A 58 11.60 8.53 1.22
N GLY A 59 11.28 9.10 0.04
CA GLY A 59 12.26 9.31 -1.02
C GLY A 59 13.48 10.12 -0.56
N LYS A 60 13.26 11.19 0.22
CA LYS A 60 14.35 11.96 0.83
C LYS A 60 15.18 11.10 1.78
N ILE A 61 14.58 10.39 2.72
CA ILE A 61 15.27 9.52 3.68
C ILE A 61 16.14 8.49 2.93
N ILE A 62 15.58 7.87 1.88
CA ILE A 62 16.29 6.86 1.07
C ILE A 62 17.54 7.47 0.42
N ASN A 63 17.47 8.70 -0.09
CA ASN A 63 18.59 9.36 -0.74
C ASN A 63 19.65 9.87 0.25
N ASP A 64 19.26 10.18 1.48
CA ASP A 64 20.15 10.74 2.49
C ASP A 64 20.99 9.65 3.21
N ILE A 65 20.61 8.37 3.11
CA ILE A 65 21.28 7.27 3.81
C ILE A 65 22.18 6.46 2.88
N ASP A 66 23.41 6.18 3.33
CA ASP A 66 24.30 5.25 2.62
C ASP A 66 23.93 3.78 2.95
N TRP A 67 23.15 3.19 2.06
CA TRP A 67 22.65 1.82 2.20
C TRP A 67 23.71 0.73 2.07
N ARG A 68 24.93 1.05 1.67
CA ARG A 68 26.05 0.08 1.67
C ARG A 68 26.44 -0.34 3.09
N PHE A 69 26.24 0.56 4.05
CA PHE A 69 26.60 0.37 5.45
C PHE A 69 25.41 0.38 6.41
N SER A 70 24.21 0.53 5.87
CA SER A 70 22.98 0.65 6.65
C SER A 70 21.99 -0.48 6.33
N ARG A 71 21.15 -0.80 7.30
CA ARG A 71 19.99 -1.67 7.15
C ARG A 71 18.79 -0.99 7.77
N GLY A 72 17.64 -1.11 7.12
CA GLY A 72 16.40 -0.50 7.56
C GLY A 72 15.28 -1.49 7.78
N LEU A 73 14.38 -1.13 8.66
CA LEU A 73 13.06 -1.73 8.81
C LEU A 73 12.04 -0.65 8.49
N LEU A 74 11.23 -0.86 7.46
CA LEU A 74 10.17 0.04 7.07
C LEU A 74 8.81 -0.57 7.43
N PHE A 75 8.02 0.14 8.21
CA PHE A 75 6.62 -0.18 8.47
C PHE A 75 5.73 0.85 7.77
N LEU A 76 4.98 0.41 6.76
CA LEU A 76 4.02 1.22 6.02
C LEU A 76 2.60 0.92 6.49
N ASP A 77 1.98 1.89 7.12
CA ASP A 77 0.57 1.87 7.56
C ASP A 77 -0.16 3.10 6.98
N PRO A 78 -0.39 3.11 5.65
CA PRO A 78 -0.94 4.29 4.99
C PRO A 78 -2.41 4.48 5.31
N TYR A 79 -2.83 5.75 5.35
CA TYR A 79 -4.24 6.06 5.26
C TYR A 79 -4.72 5.85 3.81
N ALA A 80 -5.65 4.90 3.62
CA ALA A 80 -6.17 4.52 2.31
C ALA A 80 -5.05 4.15 1.30
N THR A 81 -5.06 4.75 0.10
CA THR A 81 -4.18 4.42 -1.03
C THR A 81 -3.08 5.46 -1.26
N GLN A 82 -2.52 6.00 -0.17
CA GLN A 82 -1.56 7.11 -0.25
C GLN A 82 -0.14 6.71 -0.66
N VAL A 83 0.24 5.44 -0.50
CA VAL A 83 1.58 4.98 -0.89
C VAL A 83 1.59 4.61 -2.37
N ASP A 84 2.44 5.27 -3.13
CA ASP A 84 2.64 5.02 -4.55
C ASP A 84 3.55 3.82 -4.79
N TRP A 85 3.31 3.09 -5.88
CA TRP A 85 4.17 1.97 -6.29
C TRP A 85 5.63 2.42 -6.50
N ALA A 86 5.84 3.58 -7.12
CA ALA A 86 7.16 4.15 -7.31
C ALA A 86 7.94 4.33 -6.00
N THR A 87 7.25 4.59 -4.89
CA THR A 87 7.88 4.66 -3.56
C THR A 87 8.38 3.29 -3.11
N LEU A 88 7.62 2.22 -3.37
CA LEU A 88 8.07 0.85 -3.10
C LEU A 88 9.25 0.46 -3.97
N GLU A 89 9.27 0.88 -5.24
CA GLU A 89 10.41 0.67 -6.15
C GLU A 89 11.68 1.36 -5.63
N CYS A 90 11.58 2.62 -5.17
CA CYS A 90 12.70 3.33 -4.54
C CYS A 90 13.24 2.58 -3.32
N VAL A 91 12.36 2.02 -2.48
CA VAL A 91 12.75 1.21 -1.33
C VAL A 91 13.47 -0.07 -1.78
N ALA A 92 12.90 -0.78 -2.74
CA ALA A 92 13.42 -2.06 -3.23
C ALA A 92 14.83 -1.93 -3.85
N VAL A 93 15.10 -0.82 -4.55
CA VAL A 93 16.42 -0.55 -5.16
C VAL A 93 17.54 -0.51 -4.10
N THR A 94 17.26 -0.13 -2.86
CA THR A 94 18.26 -0.11 -1.78
C THR A 94 18.80 -1.50 -1.44
N LYS A 95 18.00 -2.56 -1.62
CA LYS A 95 18.29 -3.95 -1.24
C LYS A 95 18.74 -4.10 0.22
N SER A 96 18.33 -3.17 1.07
CA SER A 96 18.81 -3.01 2.44
C SER A 96 17.71 -2.71 3.44
N ILE A 97 16.45 -2.71 2.98
CA ILE A 97 15.29 -2.37 3.80
C ILE A 97 14.31 -3.54 3.79
N ASP A 98 14.02 -4.06 4.98
CA ASP A 98 12.93 -5.01 5.21
C ASP A 98 11.62 -4.23 5.30
N VAL A 99 10.62 -4.61 4.50
CA VAL A 99 9.35 -3.88 4.39
C VAL A 99 8.21 -4.68 5.01
N TRP A 100 7.53 -4.07 5.96
CA TRP A 100 6.23 -4.49 6.45
C TRP A 100 5.18 -3.51 5.92
N TYR A 101 4.31 -3.97 5.03
CA TYR A 101 3.31 -3.15 4.37
C TYR A 101 1.90 -3.59 4.74
N LEU A 102 1.17 -2.73 5.43
CA LEU A 102 -0.23 -2.90 5.69
C LEU A 102 -1.04 -2.40 4.49
N PHE A 103 -1.10 -3.24 3.45
CA PHE A 103 -1.75 -2.88 2.19
C PHE A 103 -3.27 -2.70 2.36
N PRO A 104 -3.86 -1.58 1.91
CA PRO A 104 -5.26 -1.23 2.13
C PRO A 104 -6.22 -1.98 1.19
N PHE A 105 -6.33 -3.30 1.36
CA PHE A 105 -7.10 -4.20 0.50
C PHE A 105 -8.55 -3.74 0.30
N SER A 106 -9.23 -3.38 1.39
CA SER A 106 -10.64 -2.95 1.32
C SER A 106 -10.83 -1.66 0.52
N ALA A 107 -9.87 -0.73 0.59
CA ALA A 107 -9.91 0.50 -0.19
C ALA A 107 -9.77 0.18 -1.68
N LEU A 108 -8.75 -0.61 -2.06
CA LEU A 108 -8.55 -1.03 -3.44
C LEU A 108 -9.77 -1.81 -3.99
N ASN A 109 -10.28 -2.79 -3.25
CA ASN A 109 -11.39 -3.62 -3.72
C ASN A 109 -12.67 -2.81 -3.98
N ARG A 110 -12.89 -1.69 -3.26
CA ARG A 110 -14.02 -0.77 -3.52
C ARG A 110 -13.86 0.06 -4.79
N MET A 111 -12.62 0.24 -5.26
CA MET A 111 -12.33 0.97 -6.50
C MET A 111 -12.58 0.13 -7.75
N PHE A 112 -12.83 -1.16 -7.60
CA PHE A 112 -13.16 -2.07 -8.69
C PHE A 112 -14.67 -2.22 -8.86
N PRO A 113 -15.32 -1.42 -9.75
CA PRO A 113 -16.74 -1.54 -10.03
C PRO A 113 -17.07 -2.84 -10.76
N LYS A 114 -18.29 -3.33 -10.61
CA LYS A 114 -18.72 -4.60 -11.24
C LYS A 114 -18.74 -4.54 -12.77
N ASN A 115 -18.95 -3.36 -13.34
CA ASN A 115 -19.19 -3.10 -14.76
C ASN A 115 -17.96 -2.58 -15.52
N GLY A 116 -16.78 -2.58 -14.91
CA GLY A 116 -15.54 -2.10 -15.52
C GLY A 116 -15.46 -0.58 -15.77
N LYS A 117 -16.45 0.21 -15.31
CA LYS A 117 -16.43 1.68 -15.45
C LYS A 117 -15.74 2.32 -14.25
N TYR A 118 -14.42 2.45 -14.30
CA TYR A 118 -13.55 2.87 -13.16
C TYR A 118 -13.66 4.35 -12.81
N GLY A 119 -14.04 5.20 -13.78
CA GLY A 119 -14.15 6.63 -13.60
C GLY A 119 -12.86 7.28 -13.10
N SER A 120 -12.95 8.10 -12.06
CA SER A 120 -11.79 8.80 -11.46
C SER A 120 -10.81 7.90 -10.71
N TRP A 121 -11.15 6.62 -10.46
CA TRP A 121 -10.29 5.70 -9.70
C TRP A 121 -9.13 5.12 -10.50
N GLU A 122 -9.20 5.18 -11.83
CA GLU A 122 -8.24 4.55 -12.73
C GLU A 122 -6.79 4.94 -12.42
N ASN A 123 -6.51 6.24 -12.40
CA ASN A 123 -5.18 6.75 -12.08
C ASN A 123 -4.72 6.38 -10.66
N THR A 124 -5.66 6.31 -9.71
CA THR A 124 -5.33 5.92 -8.34
C THR A 124 -4.95 4.46 -8.25
N ILE A 125 -5.63 3.58 -8.99
CA ILE A 125 -5.31 2.15 -9.03
C ILE A 125 -3.97 1.94 -9.73
N ASP A 126 -3.73 2.60 -10.87
CA ASP A 126 -2.46 2.53 -11.60
C ASP A 126 -1.29 2.94 -10.71
N ARG A 127 -1.43 4.06 -10.00
CA ARG A 127 -0.42 4.56 -9.07
C ARG A 127 -0.17 3.61 -7.90
N LEU A 128 -1.22 2.99 -7.36
CA LEU A 128 -1.12 2.05 -6.24
C LEU A 128 -0.49 0.71 -6.63
N LEU A 129 -0.78 0.21 -7.85
CA LEU A 129 -0.34 -1.08 -8.35
C LEU A 129 0.88 -1.01 -9.30
N GLY A 130 1.26 0.20 -9.72
CA GLY A 130 2.45 0.48 -10.52
C GLY A 130 2.27 0.33 -12.02
N ASP A 131 1.16 -0.20 -12.49
CA ASP A 131 0.81 -0.30 -13.90
C ASP A 131 -0.71 -0.50 -14.10
N ASN A 132 -1.09 -0.77 -15.34
CA ASN A 132 -2.48 -0.94 -15.75
C ASN A 132 -2.87 -2.41 -16.05
N SER A 133 -1.99 -3.38 -15.78
CA SER A 133 -2.25 -4.80 -16.07
C SER A 133 -3.44 -5.38 -15.29
N TRP A 134 -3.80 -4.76 -14.15
CA TRP A 134 -4.97 -5.12 -13.36
C TRP A 134 -6.28 -5.07 -14.19
N ARG A 135 -6.34 -4.27 -15.28
CA ARG A 135 -7.54 -4.19 -16.14
C ARG A 135 -7.83 -5.52 -16.82
N THR A 136 -6.81 -6.12 -17.41
CA THR A 136 -6.95 -7.43 -18.05
C THR A 136 -7.00 -8.57 -17.06
N GLU A 137 -6.39 -8.39 -15.89
CA GLU A 137 -6.34 -9.42 -14.86
C GLU A 137 -7.69 -9.55 -14.11
N PHE A 138 -8.35 -8.41 -13.81
CA PHE A 138 -9.54 -8.38 -12.96
C PHE A 138 -10.84 -8.22 -13.71
N TYR A 139 -10.79 -8.09 -15.04
CA TYR A 139 -11.99 -7.92 -15.86
C TYR A 139 -11.95 -8.80 -17.08
N LYS A 140 -13.11 -9.35 -17.40
CA LYS A 140 -13.34 -10.16 -18.60
C LYS A 140 -14.51 -9.60 -19.40
N LYS A 141 -14.54 -9.92 -20.69
CA LYS A 141 -15.72 -9.65 -21.51
C LYS A 141 -16.91 -10.39 -20.93
N ASP A 142 -18.05 -9.72 -20.84
CA ASP A 142 -19.30 -10.34 -20.40
C ASP A 142 -19.68 -11.44 -21.41
N PRO A 143 -19.79 -12.71 -21.01
CA PRO A 143 -20.18 -13.79 -21.90
C PRO A 143 -21.66 -13.74 -22.27
N GLN A 144 -22.47 -12.90 -21.62
CA GLN A 144 -23.87 -12.71 -22.00
C GLN A 144 -23.91 -11.92 -23.31
N VAL A 145 -24.18 -12.64 -24.40
CA VAL A 145 -24.53 -12.04 -25.70
C VAL A 145 -25.78 -11.20 -25.47
N SER A 146 -25.65 -9.89 -25.58
CA SER A 146 -26.79 -8.99 -25.50
C SER A 146 -27.73 -9.29 -26.69
N LEU A 147 -29.05 -9.18 -26.46
CA LEU A 147 -30.03 -9.16 -27.56
C LEU A 147 -29.70 -8.10 -28.61
N PHE A 148 -28.91 -7.07 -28.22
CA PHE A 148 -28.38 -6.02 -29.10
C PHE A 148 -27.31 -6.55 -30.04
N ASP A 149 -26.43 -7.49 -29.60
CA ASP A 149 -25.40 -8.12 -30.43
C ASP A 149 -26.00 -9.06 -31.49
N LEU A 150 -27.26 -9.42 -31.33
CA LEU A 150 -28.03 -10.20 -32.31
C LEU A 150 -28.67 -9.32 -33.42
N GLY A 151 -28.40 -8.02 -33.44
CA GLY A 151 -28.91 -7.08 -34.44
C GLY A 151 -30.44 -6.84 -34.37
N LEU A 152 -31.06 -7.13 -33.23
CA LEU A 152 -32.49 -7.01 -33.04
C LEU A 152 -32.93 -5.61 -32.53
N VAL A 153 -32.00 -4.73 -32.19
CA VAL A 153 -32.25 -3.33 -31.79
C VAL A 153 -31.06 -2.47 -32.22
N ASP A 154 -31.31 -1.34 -32.88
CA ASP A 154 -30.32 -0.30 -33.19
C ASP A 154 -29.84 0.34 -31.89
N GLY A 155 -28.63 0.05 -31.46
CA GLY A 155 -27.92 0.65 -30.32
C GLY A 155 -26.51 1.00 -30.73
N ASP A 156 -25.92 2.02 -30.11
CA ASP A 156 -24.54 2.44 -30.36
C ASP A 156 -23.57 1.24 -30.25
N GLU A 157 -22.85 1.00 -31.35
CA GLU A 157 -21.87 -0.04 -31.50
C GLU A 157 -20.70 0.18 -30.53
N ASP A 158 -20.24 -0.91 -29.90
CA ASP A 158 -18.88 -1.08 -29.36
C ASP A 158 -18.51 -0.56 -27.96
N GLU A 159 -19.38 -0.44 -26.99
CA GLU A 159 -18.88 -0.55 -25.61
C GLU A 159 -18.77 -2.05 -25.20
N GLU A 160 -17.58 -2.62 -25.32
CA GLU A 160 -17.31 -3.96 -24.79
C GLU A 160 -17.72 -4.02 -23.31
N ARG A 161 -18.73 -4.80 -23.01
CA ARG A 161 -19.24 -4.97 -21.66
C ARG A 161 -18.23 -5.76 -20.85
N LEU A 162 -17.59 -5.11 -19.87
CA LEU A 162 -16.65 -5.75 -18.95
C LEU A 162 -17.38 -6.16 -17.68
N VAL A 163 -17.01 -7.33 -17.15
CA VAL A 163 -17.48 -7.82 -15.85
C VAL A 163 -16.29 -8.09 -14.95
N LYS A 164 -16.37 -7.65 -13.70
CA LYS A 164 -15.36 -7.93 -12.71
C LYS A 164 -15.26 -9.44 -12.44
N ASP A 165 -14.08 -10.01 -12.67
CA ASP A 165 -13.72 -11.40 -12.41
C ASP A 165 -12.55 -11.47 -11.41
N ALA A 166 -12.64 -10.72 -10.34
CA ALA A 166 -11.64 -10.69 -9.28
C ALA A 166 -12.24 -11.04 -7.93
N SER A 167 -11.92 -12.23 -7.44
CA SER A 167 -12.16 -12.59 -6.05
C SER A 167 -11.15 -11.87 -5.11
N PRO A 168 -11.43 -11.75 -3.81
CA PRO A 168 -10.46 -11.27 -2.85
C PRO A 168 -9.13 -12.05 -2.87
N GLU A 169 -9.18 -13.33 -3.12
CA GLU A 169 -8.01 -14.19 -3.20
C GLU A 169 -7.18 -13.86 -4.44
N HIS A 170 -7.82 -13.68 -5.59
CA HIS A 170 -7.17 -13.30 -6.84
C HIS A 170 -6.45 -11.94 -6.71
N ILE A 171 -7.09 -10.93 -6.10
CA ILE A 171 -6.46 -9.62 -5.85
C ILE A 171 -5.24 -9.77 -4.92
N LYS A 172 -5.31 -10.62 -3.91
CA LYS A 172 -4.18 -10.91 -3.02
C LYS A 172 -3.00 -11.54 -3.79
N GLU A 173 -3.27 -12.56 -4.59
CA GLU A 173 -2.26 -13.26 -5.40
C GLU A 173 -1.61 -12.32 -6.40
N TYR A 174 -2.40 -11.49 -7.07
CA TYR A 174 -1.91 -10.46 -7.96
C TYR A 174 -0.98 -9.48 -7.23
N LEU A 175 -1.37 -8.94 -6.07
CA LEU A 175 -0.52 -8.03 -5.30
C LEU A 175 0.82 -8.68 -4.93
N ILE A 176 0.79 -9.94 -4.47
CA ILE A 176 2.03 -10.67 -4.14
C ILE A 176 2.91 -10.86 -5.38
N SER A 177 2.32 -11.20 -6.52
CA SER A 177 3.06 -11.31 -7.79
C SER A 177 3.69 -9.98 -8.19
N ARG A 178 2.97 -8.87 -8.02
CA ARG A 178 3.49 -7.52 -8.27
C ARG A 178 4.67 -7.18 -7.34
N LEU A 179 4.54 -7.40 -6.04
CA LEU A 179 5.63 -7.16 -5.10
C LEU A 179 6.89 -7.96 -5.44
N LYS A 180 6.75 -9.19 -5.92
CA LYS A 180 7.86 -10.04 -6.37
C LYS A 180 8.58 -9.50 -7.62
N THR A 181 7.99 -8.57 -8.37
CA THR A 181 8.68 -7.93 -9.50
C THR A 181 9.75 -6.94 -9.05
N ILE A 182 9.63 -6.41 -7.84
CA ILE A 182 10.53 -5.37 -7.31
C ILE A 182 11.35 -5.84 -6.11
N PHE A 183 10.83 -6.76 -5.28
CA PHE A 183 11.55 -7.33 -4.15
C PHE A 183 12.02 -8.74 -4.43
N PRO A 184 13.27 -9.10 -4.11
CA PRO A 184 13.81 -10.44 -4.35
C PRO A 184 13.15 -11.53 -3.49
N CYS A 185 12.62 -11.17 -2.34
CA CYS A 185 11.90 -12.08 -1.47
C CYS A 185 10.61 -11.45 -0.93
N VAL A 186 9.47 -12.11 -1.18
CA VAL A 186 8.15 -11.68 -0.68
C VAL A 186 7.46 -12.88 -0.05
N SER A 187 6.88 -12.70 1.13
CA SER A 187 6.10 -13.74 1.79
C SER A 187 4.86 -14.10 0.95
N ASN A 188 4.69 -15.39 0.63
CA ASN A 188 3.55 -15.87 -0.14
C ASN A 188 2.24 -15.89 0.65
N ASN A 189 2.31 -15.74 1.97
CA ASN A 189 1.14 -15.84 2.85
C ASN A 189 0.99 -14.59 3.71
N PRO A 190 0.55 -13.46 3.14
CA PRO A 190 0.30 -12.24 3.92
C PRO A 190 -0.81 -12.49 4.94
N ARG A 191 -0.65 -11.91 6.13
CA ARG A 191 -1.70 -11.97 7.14
C ARG A 191 -2.86 -11.07 6.74
N ILE A 192 -4.08 -11.63 6.74
CA ILE A 192 -5.29 -10.89 6.43
C ILE A 192 -5.89 -10.34 7.73
N PHE A 193 -5.99 -9.01 7.83
CA PHE A 193 -6.76 -8.37 8.90
C PHE A 193 -8.18 -8.12 8.42
N LYS A 194 -9.15 -8.52 9.25
CA LYS A 194 -10.58 -8.45 8.95
C LYS A 194 -11.30 -7.54 9.94
N ASN A 195 -12.41 -6.98 9.51
CA ASN A 195 -13.31 -6.24 10.40
C ASN A 195 -14.21 -7.19 11.22
N SER A 196 -15.07 -6.62 12.08
CA SER A 196 -16.02 -7.37 12.90
C SER A 196 -17.04 -8.20 12.10
N LYS A 197 -17.22 -7.90 10.81
CA LYS A 197 -18.10 -8.64 9.87
C LYS A 197 -17.31 -9.68 9.06
N ASN A 198 -16.08 -10.03 9.48
CA ASN A 198 -15.19 -10.98 8.81
C ASN A 198 -14.77 -10.58 7.38
N SER A 199 -14.93 -9.30 7.00
CA SER A 199 -14.52 -8.79 5.69
C SER A 199 -13.05 -8.38 5.71
N PRO A 200 -12.22 -8.76 4.71
CA PRO A 200 -10.83 -8.35 4.60
C PRO A 200 -10.69 -6.82 4.52
N MET A 201 -9.86 -6.26 5.38
CA MET A 201 -9.59 -4.83 5.43
C MET A 201 -8.19 -4.53 4.91
N PHE A 202 -7.20 -5.27 5.40
CA PHE A 202 -5.80 -5.09 5.06
C PHE A 202 -5.12 -6.42 4.79
N LEU A 203 -4.12 -6.39 3.92
CA LEU A 203 -3.15 -7.46 3.75
C LEU A 203 -1.82 -7.02 4.36
N PHE A 204 -1.33 -7.74 5.34
CA PHE A 204 -0.05 -7.45 5.97
C PHE A 204 1.04 -8.23 5.24
N CYS A 205 1.70 -7.54 4.33
CA CYS A 205 2.73 -8.09 3.45
C CYS A 205 4.11 -7.90 4.06
N PHE A 206 5.01 -8.85 3.81
CA PHE A 206 6.41 -8.76 4.15
C PHE A 206 7.26 -8.96 2.89
N ALA A 207 8.24 -8.08 2.68
CA ALA A 207 9.17 -8.11 1.56
C ALA A 207 10.58 -7.69 2.00
N ILE A 208 11.60 -8.24 1.34
CA ILE A 208 13.01 -7.94 1.57
C ILE A 208 13.67 -7.62 0.23
#